data_34206ec087015aaa0d5019afa19e598b
#
_entry.id   34206ec087015aaa0d5019afa19e598b
#
_cell.length_a   1.000
_cell.length_b   1.000
_cell.length_c   1.000
_cell.angle_alpha   90.00
_cell.angle_beta   90.00
_cell.angle_gamma   90.00
#
_symmetry.space_group_name_H-M   'P 1'
#
loop_
_entity.id
_entity.type
_entity.pdbx_description
1 polymer ?
#
loop_
_entity_poly.entity_id
_entity_poly.type
_entity_poly.pdbx_seq_one_letter_code
_entity_poly.pdbx_strand_id
1 'polypeptide(L)'
;MSEIHYNVFSLPAALMIEHDMADDLVQTLNNYLDKERLSQDKKSAGDSLIGQIHQGEQLEMDYELEELKLFRTIVENLGVSYLRHFVEFTKSQIQPKKVSMDKLWSVHSYAGDYNPIHDHLTSSPMGISFTCWTKIPDQIAKPGEQEQLHYDLYNSSGAIDGYINFTYGLNQTGDPERLRPSQSRYVKPEVGKLLMFPSWMQHCVYPFFGDGERRTVAGNLNAFNLTPEQIKEANNGV
;
A
#
# COMPACT_ATOMS: atom_id res chain seq x y z
N MET A 1 -18.64 46.05 15.11
CA MET A 1 -19.19 44.80 14.56
C MET A 1 -19.03 43.73 15.62
N SER A 2 -20.09 43.05 16.03
CA SER A 2 -20.02 41.94 16.99
C SER A 2 -19.24 40.81 16.34
N GLU A 3 -18.32 40.20 17.09
CA GLU A 3 -17.55 39.05 16.67
C GLU A 3 -18.51 37.86 16.45
N ILE A 4 -18.46 37.23 15.28
CA ILE A 4 -19.31 36.08 14.96
C ILE A 4 -18.59 34.83 15.44
N HIS A 5 -19.13 34.11 16.42
CA HIS A 5 -18.60 32.86 16.91
C HIS A 5 -19.18 31.69 16.08
N TYR A 6 -18.28 30.79 15.61
CA TYR A 6 -18.67 29.58 14.87
C TYR A 6 -17.70 28.43 15.16
N ASN A 7 -18.18 27.21 14.94
CA ASN A 7 -17.38 26.01 15.02
C ASN A 7 -17.07 25.48 13.61
N VAL A 8 -15.84 25.01 13.41
CA VAL A 8 -15.41 24.35 12.17
C VAL A 8 -15.18 22.88 12.46
N PHE A 9 -15.73 22.00 11.64
CA PHE A 9 -15.43 20.58 11.68
C PHE A 9 -15.27 20.05 10.25
N SER A 10 -14.43 19.04 10.09
CA SER A 10 -14.25 18.30 8.83
C SER A 10 -14.91 16.93 8.92
N LEU A 11 -15.35 16.41 7.78
CA LEU A 11 -15.85 15.04 7.66
C LEU A 11 -14.70 14.16 7.15
N PRO A 12 -14.09 13.34 8.02
CA PRO A 12 -13.02 12.46 7.62
C PRO A 12 -13.54 11.34 6.71
N ALA A 13 -12.78 11.00 5.67
CA ALA A 13 -13.13 9.95 4.72
C ALA A 13 -12.26 8.69 4.88
N ALA A 14 -10.94 8.85 5.02
CA ALA A 14 -10.01 7.72 5.08
C ALA A 14 -8.72 8.12 5.82
N LEU A 15 -8.02 7.12 6.35
CA LEU A 15 -6.72 7.24 6.97
C LEU A 15 -5.72 6.38 6.20
N MET A 16 -4.51 6.90 6.02
CA MET A 16 -3.35 6.16 5.51
C MET A 16 -2.13 6.45 6.38
N ILE A 17 -1.23 5.49 6.48
CA ILE A 17 0.11 5.67 7.06
C ILE A 17 1.13 5.53 5.93
N GLU A 18 2.14 6.39 5.96
CA GLU A 18 3.36 6.31 5.17
C GLU A 18 4.53 6.04 6.11
N HIS A 19 5.41 5.11 5.74
CA HIS A 19 6.60 4.74 6.50
C HIS A 19 7.75 4.45 5.56
N ASP A 20 8.95 4.92 5.90
CA ASP A 20 10.16 4.65 5.14
C ASP A 20 10.90 3.46 5.78
N MET A 21 11.00 2.36 5.02
CA MET A 21 11.73 1.16 5.41
C MET A 21 13.22 1.40 5.32
N ALA A 22 13.96 0.84 6.27
CA ALA A 22 15.42 0.92 6.25
C ALA A 22 16.02 0.21 5.02
N ASP A 23 17.09 0.76 4.46
CA ASP A 23 17.71 0.27 3.21
C ASP A 23 18.19 -1.19 3.32
N ASP A 24 18.71 -1.62 4.47
CA ASP A 24 19.14 -2.98 4.73
C ASP A 24 17.98 -3.98 4.68
N LEU A 25 16.81 -3.57 5.14
CA LEU A 25 15.60 -4.40 5.08
C LEU A 25 15.06 -4.47 3.63
N VAL A 26 15.09 -3.36 2.89
CA VAL A 26 14.76 -3.35 1.45
C VAL A 26 15.69 -4.29 0.68
N GLN A 27 16.99 -4.26 1.00
CA GLN A 27 17.96 -5.16 0.38
C GLN A 27 17.71 -6.63 0.76
N THR A 28 17.33 -6.92 2.00
CA THR A 28 16.94 -8.27 2.45
C THR A 28 15.75 -8.78 1.64
N LEU A 29 14.69 -7.96 1.49
CA LEU A 29 13.54 -8.31 0.66
C LEU A 29 13.92 -8.57 -0.79
N ASN A 30 14.77 -7.73 -1.38
CA ASN A 30 15.23 -7.92 -2.75
C ASN A 30 16.04 -9.21 -2.92
N ASN A 31 16.94 -9.53 -1.99
CA ASN A 31 17.72 -10.76 -2.01
C ASN A 31 16.83 -12.01 -1.91
N TYR A 32 15.81 -11.98 -1.06
CA TYR A 32 14.81 -13.05 -0.95
C TYR A 32 14.07 -13.21 -2.28
N LEU A 33 13.54 -12.12 -2.84
CA LEU A 33 12.75 -12.15 -4.07
C LEU A 33 13.56 -12.57 -5.29
N ASP A 34 14.82 -12.18 -5.38
CA ASP A 34 15.71 -12.61 -6.46
C ASP A 34 15.94 -14.13 -6.43
N LYS A 35 16.04 -14.74 -5.24
CA LYS A 35 16.12 -16.21 -5.10
C LYS A 35 14.78 -16.87 -5.42
N GLU A 36 13.67 -16.33 -4.88
CA GLU A 36 12.33 -16.89 -5.05
C GLU A 36 11.93 -16.93 -6.53
N ARG A 37 12.22 -15.90 -7.30
CA ARG A 37 11.96 -15.86 -8.74
C ARG A 37 12.65 -16.97 -9.53
N LEU A 38 13.81 -17.40 -9.08
CA LEU A 38 14.57 -18.49 -9.70
C LEU A 38 14.20 -19.88 -9.19
N SER A 39 13.41 -19.95 -8.12
CA SER A 39 12.98 -21.21 -7.52
C SER A 39 12.04 -21.98 -8.46
N GLN A 40 12.20 -23.30 -8.51
CA GLN A 40 11.28 -24.20 -9.19
C GLN A 40 9.99 -24.40 -8.39
N ASP A 41 10.01 -24.15 -7.07
CA ASP A 41 8.89 -24.33 -6.14
C ASP A 41 8.12 -23.03 -5.90
N LYS A 42 8.45 -21.93 -6.61
CA LYS A 42 7.77 -20.65 -6.48
C LYS A 42 6.29 -20.78 -6.77
N LYS A 43 5.47 -20.10 -5.95
CA LYS A 43 4.01 -20.14 -6.08
C LYS A 43 3.51 -18.84 -6.69
N SER A 44 2.67 -18.97 -7.71
CA SER A 44 1.98 -17.82 -8.29
C SER A 44 0.90 -17.30 -7.36
N ALA A 45 0.88 -16.00 -7.13
CA ALA A 45 -0.24 -15.29 -6.49
C ALA A 45 -1.30 -14.83 -7.51
N GLY A 46 -1.03 -15.00 -8.81
CA GLY A 46 -1.85 -14.47 -9.90
C GLY A 46 -3.32 -14.91 -9.87
N ASP A 47 -3.60 -16.13 -9.44
CA ASP A 47 -4.96 -16.67 -9.36
C ASP A 47 -5.85 -15.96 -8.33
N SER A 48 -5.24 -15.29 -7.36
CA SER A 48 -5.94 -14.55 -6.29
C SER A 48 -5.86 -13.02 -6.45
N LEU A 49 -5.16 -12.53 -7.48
CA LEU A 49 -4.93 -11.12 -7.74
C LEU A 49 -5.49 -10.72 -9.11
N ILE A 50 -5.82 -9.44 -9.28
CA ILE A 50 -6.41 -8.93 -10.52
C ILE A 50 -5.40 -8.23 -11.44
N GLY A 51 -4.12 -8.20 -11.05
CA GLY A 51 -3.07 -7.57 -11.84
C GLY A 51 -3.01 -8.11 -13.26
N GLN A 52 -3.00 -7.22 -14.24
CA GLN A 52 -2.72 -7.58 -15.63
C GLN A 52 -1.21 -7.51 -15.84
N ILE A 53 -0.54 -8.54 -15.34
CA ILE A 53 0.91 -8.69 -15.36
C ILE A 53 1.25 -9.62 -16.50
N HIS A 54 1.75 -9.05 -17.59
CA HIS A 54 1.98 -9.76 -18.84
C HIS A 54 3.45 -10.15 -19.05
N GLN A 55 4.36 -9.26 -18.67
CA GLN A 55 5.80 -9.49 -18.78
C GLN A 55 6.44 -9.89 -17.46
N GLY A 56 5.78 -9.56 -16.35
CA GLY A 56 6.24 -9.84 -15.01
C GLY A 56 5.60 -11.07 -14.39
N GLU A 57 5.59 -11.10 -13.07
CA GLU A 57 4.99 -12.18 -12.29
C GLU A 57 4.51 -11.68 -10.93
N GLN A 58 3.58 -12.42 -10.34
CA GLN A 58 3.07 -12.20 -8.99
C GLN A 58 3.32 -13.46 -8.18
N LEU A 59 4.06 -13.35 -7.08
CA LEU A 59 4.51 -14.51 -6.31
C LEU A 59 3.98 -14.43 -4.87
N GLU A 60 3.48 -15.56 -4.36
CA GLU A 60 3.23 -15.72 -2.93
C GLU A 60 4.55 -15.67 -2.17
N MET A 61 4.55 -15.06 -1.00
CA MET A 61 5.70 -15.02 -0.10
C MET A 61 5.34 -15.71 1.20
N ASP A 62 6.20 -16.62 1.66
CA ASP A 62 6.03 -17.29 2.95
C ASP A 62 6.55 -16.39 4.08
N TYR A 63 5.63 -15.59 4.65
CA TYR A 63 5.95 -14.65 5.73
C TYR A 63 6.37 -15.31 7.05
N GLU A 64 6.26 -16.64 7.18
CA GLU A 64 6.72 -17.37 8.37
C GLU A 64 8.25 -17.65 8.34
N LEU A 65 8.90 -17.44 7.19
CA LEU A 65 10.35 -17.61 7.07
C LEU A 65 11.11 -16.65 7.99
N GLU A 66 12.19 -17.16 8.61
CA GLU A 66 13.00 -16.38 9.56
C GLU A 66 13.60 -15.12 8.90
N GLU A 67 13.98 -15.18 7.63
CA GLU A 67 14.52 -14.03 6.89
C GLU A 67 13.50 -12.90 6.67
N LEU A 68 12.18 -13.19 6.72
CA LEU A 68 11.11 -12.19 6.60
C LEU A 68 10.51 -11.76 7.95
N LYS A 69 10.96 -12.36 9.05
CA LYS A 69 10.44 -12.11 10.39
C LYS A 69 10.53 -10.65 10.83
N LEU A 70 11.65 -10.00 10.56
CA LEU A 70 11.82 -8.58 10.91
C LEU A 70 10.83 -7.71 10.14
N PHE A 71 10.70 -7.93 8.83
CA PHE A 71 9.74 -7.22 8.00
C PHE A 71 8.30 -7.43 8.50
N ARG A 72 7.90 -8.70 8.73
CA ARG A 72 6.59 -9.02 9.29
C ARG A 72 6.34 -8.29 10.61
N THR A 73 7.29 -8.34 11.54
CA THR A 73 7.16 -7.69 12.85
C THR A 73 6.94 -6.18 12.72
N ILE A 74 7.69 -5.51 11.85
CA ILE A 74 7.55 -4.07 11.61
C ILE A 74 6.16 -3.76 11.04
N VAL A 75 5.72 -4.51 10.03
CA VAL A 75 4.43 -4.29 9.38
C VAL A 75 3.26 -4.55 10.33
N GLU A 76 3.32 -5.60 11.15
CA GLU A 76 2.31 -5.87 12.19
C GLU A 76 2.24 -4.75 13.25
N ASN A 77 3.39 -4.22 13.67
CA ASN A 77 3.46 -3.08 14.60
C ASN A 77 2.91 -1.78 13.97
N LEU A 78 3.18 -1.56 12.68
CA LEU A 78 2.55 -0.45 11.95
C LEU A 78 1.04 -0.62 11.87
N GLY A 79 0.54 -1.84 11.71
CA GLY A 79 -0.88 -2.15 11.76
C GLY A 79 -1.53 -1.82 13.12
N VAL A 80 -0.84 -2.11 14.23
CA VAL A 80 -1.28 -1.68 15.58
C VAL A 80 -1.31 -0.15 15.68
N SER A 81 -0.30 0.53 15.16
CA SER A 81 -0.24 1.99 15.14
C SER A 81 -1.34 2.59 14.26
N TYR A 82 -1.64 1.95 13.12
CA TYR A 82 -2.75 2.33 12.25
C TYR A 82 -4.09 2.34 13.02
N LEU A 83 -4.39 1.27 13.77
CA LEU A 83 -5.63 1.20 14.57
C LEU A 83 -5.69 2.26 15.66
N ARG A 84 -4.56 2.60 16.30
CA ARG A 84 -4.48 3.68 17.29
C ARG A 84 -4.83 5.02 16.65
N HIS A 85 -4.22 5.36 15.54
CA HIS A 85 -4.52 6.59 14.81
C HIS A 85 -5.94 6.61 14.24
N PHE A 86 -6.49 5.46 13.84
CA PHE A 86 -7.87 5.37 13.41
C PHE A 86 -8.84 5.75 14.53
N VAL A 87 -8.60 5.27 15.76
CA VAL A 87 -9.40 5.64 16.94
C VAL A 87 -9.31 7.14 17.22
N GLU A 88 -8.10 7.70 17.18
CA GLU A 88 -7.86 9.13 17.37
C GLU A 88 -8.56 9.99 16.32
N PHE A 89 -8.46 9.57 15.06
CA PHE A 89 -9.00 10.26 13.89
C PHE A 89 -10.54 10.24 13.87
N THR A 90 -11.14 9.08 14.14
CA THR A 90 -12.60 8.91 14.09
C THR A 90 -13.29 9.23 15.40
N LYS A 91 -12.53 9.41 16.51
CA LYS A 91 -13.06 9.49 17.88
C LYS A 91 -13.92 8.29 18.28
N SER A 92 -13.72 7.17 17.61
CA SER A 92 -14.41 5.91 17.89
C SER A 92 -13.77 5.18 19.07
N GLN A 93 -14.54 4.30 19.69
CA GLN A 93 -13.99 3.32 20.63
C GLN A 93 -14.00 1.95 19.96
N ILE A 94 -12.85 1.30 19.94
CA ILE A 94 -12.72 -0.08 19.50
C ILE A 94 -12.09 -0.92 20.60
N GLN A 95 -12.45 -2.20 20.66
CA GLN A 95 -11.80 -3.15 21.54
C GLN A 95 -10.31 -3.29 21.18
N PRO A 96 -9.42 -3.53 22.16
CA PRO A 96 -8.02 -3.82 21.86
C PRO A 96 -7.88 -4.97 20.86
N LYS A 97 -6.97 -4.81 19.89
CA LYS A 97 -6.80 -5.73 18.77
C LYS A 97 -5.40 -6.32 18.76
N LYS A 98 -5.31 -7.60 18.39
CA LYS A 98 -4.11 -8.21 17.84
C LYS A 98 -4.13 -7.98 16.33
N VAL A 99 -3.02 -7.55 15.77
CA VAL A 99 -2.81 -7.46 14.32
C VAL A 99 -1.84 -8.54 13.91
N SER A 100 -2.17 -9.26 12.85
CA SER A 100 -1.31 -10.32 12.30
C SER A 100 -1.35 -10.33 10.79
N MET A 101 -0.25 -10.76 10.16
CA MET A 101 -0.17 -11.00 8.74
C MET A 101 -1.22 -12.03 8.33
N ASP A 102 -1.91 -11.76 7.23
CA ASP A 102 -2.90 -12.66 6.60
C ASP A 102 -2.34 -13.23 5.29
N LYS A 103 -1.83 -12.33 4.43
CA LYS A 103 -1.22 -12.68 3.15
C LYS A 103 -0.07 -11.75 2.83
N LEU A 104 0.93 -12.29 2.15
CA LEU A 104 2.07 -11.54 1.65
C LEU A 104 2.38 -12.01 0.22
N TRP A 105 2.62 -11.07 -0.69
CA TRP A 105 3.00 -11.36 -2.08
C TRP A 105 3.90 -10.27 -2.65
N SER A 106 4.58 -10.60 -3.72
CA SER A 106 5.33 -9.63 -4.52
C SER A 106 4.69 -9.46 -5.91
N VAL A 107 4.86 -8.28 -6.47
CA VAL A 107 4.48 -7.97 -7.85
C VAL A 107 5.72 -7.44 -8.56
N HIS A 108 6.12 -8.16 -9.60
CA HIS A 108 7.22 -7.82 -10.49
C HIS A 108 6.62 -7.30 -11.79
N SER A 109 6.60 -6.00 -11.98
CA SER A 109 5.98 -5.35 -13.14
C SER A 109 7.02 -4.80 -14.08
N TYR A 110 6.75 -4.93 -15.37
CA TYR A 110 7.52 -4.36 -16.48
C TYR A 110 6.65 -3.45 -17.34
N ALA A 111 7.20 -2.93 -18.43
CA ALA A 111 6.50 -2.01 -19.32
C ALA A 111 5.10 -2.52 -19.73
N GLY A 112 4.07 -1.74 -19.49
CA GLY A 112 2.68 -2.07 -19.80
C GLY A 112 1.93 -2.89 -18.76
N ASP A 113 2.63 -3.49 -17.78
CA ASP A 113 1.98 -4.20 -16.67
C ASP A 113 1.29 -3.20 -15.73
N TYR A 114 0.07 -3.53 -15.29
CA TYR A 114 -0.71 -2.66 -14.41
C TYR A 114 -1.68 -3.43 -13.52
N ASN A 115 -2.19 -2.79 -12.47
CA ASN A 115 -3.27 -3.34 -11.67
C ASN A 115 -4.54 -2.48 -11.87
N PRO A 116 -5.62 -3.07 -12.42
CA PRO A 116 -6.92 -2.40 -12.51
C PRO A 116 -7.43 -1.95 -11.14
N ILE A 117 -8.47 -1.11 -11.12
CA ILE A 117 -9.10 -0.68 -9.88
C ILE A 117 -9.67 -1.86 -9.09
N HIS A 118 -9.31 -1.95 -7.81
CA HIS A 118 -9.70 -3.04 -6.92
C HIS A 118 -9.58 -2.63 -5.46
N ASP A 119 -10.07 -3.49 -4.58
CA ASP A 119 -9.85 -3.50 -3.14
C ASP A 119 -9.40 -4.89 -2.70
N HIS A 120 -9.17 -5.08 -1.41
CA HIS A 120 -8.72 -6.37 -0.90
C HIS A 120 -9.75 -6.98 0.05
N LEU A 121 -10.04 -8.26 -0.15
CA LEU A 121 -10.77 -9.08 0.81
C LEU A 121 -9.79 -9.62 1.86
N THR A 122 -10.17 -9.51 3.11
CA THR A 122 -9.43 -10.03 4.27
C THR A 122 -10.29 -10.97 5.09
N SER A 123 -9.67 -11.87 5.86
CA SER A 123 -10.38 -12.84 6.69
C SER A 123 -11.08 -12.18 7.89
N SER A 124 -10.65 -10.98 8.27
CA SER A 124 -11.28 -10.16 9.31
C SER A 124 -12.05 -8.99 8.68
N PRO A 125 -13.20 -8.59 9.24
CA PRO A 125 -13.89 -7.37 8.82
C PRO A 125 -13.06 -6.09 9.07
N MET A 126 -12.01 -6.16 9.87
CA MET A 126 -11.04 -5.08 10.09
C MET A 126 -9.74 -5.40 9.37
N GLY A 127 -9.79 -5.45 8.04
CA GLY A 127 -8.63 -5.66 7.20
C GLY A 127 -7.83 -4.37 6.97
N ILE A 128 -6.51 -4.51 7.00
CA ILE A 128 -5.56 -3.45 6.68
C ILE A 128 -4.68 -3.99 5.55
N SER A 129 -4.48 -3.21 4.51
CA SER A 129 -3.58 -3.56 3.41
C SER A 129 -2.37 -2.65 3.40
N PHE A 130 -1.29 -3.13 2.83
CA PHE A 130 -0.08 -2.33 2.62
C PHE A 130 0.57 -2.65 1.28
N THR A 131 1.37 -1.71 0.81
CA THR A 131 2.27 -1.85 -0.34
C THR A 131 3.61 -1.19 -0.02
N CYS A 132 4.72 -1.83 -0.40
CA CYS A 132 6.08 -1.34 -0.21
C CYS A 132 6.86 -1.53 -1.51
N TRP A 133 7.49 -0.46 -2.01
CA TRP A 133 8.30 -0.56 -3.22
C TRP A 133 9.74 -0.89 -2.86
N THR A 134 10.25 -1.99 -3.43
CA THR A 134 11.63 -2.42 -3.19
C THR A 134 12.55 -2.16 -4.38
N LYS A 135 11.97 -1.89 -5.58
CA LYS A 135 12.71 -1.55 -6.78
C LYS A 135 11.85 -0.65 -7.69
N ILE A 136 12.44 0.41 -8.20
CA ILE A 136 11.75 1.39 -9.06
C ILE A 136 12.67 1.70 -10.25
N PRO A 137 12.20 1.60 -11.50
CA PRO A 137 12.99 1.96 -12.67
C PRO A 137 13.16 3.48 -12.77
N ASP A 138 14.25 3.90 -13.41
CA ASP A 138 14.67 5.31 -13.48
C ASP A 138 13.61 6.23 -14.09
N GLN A 139 12.86 5.78 -15.09
CA GLN A 139 11.83 6.58 -15.73
C GLN A 139 10.67 6.94 -14.81
N ILE A 140 10.39 6.13 -13.79
CA ILE A 140 9.42 6.47 -12.74
C ILE A 140 10.09 7.37 -11.69
N ALA A 141 11.33 7.06 -11.31
CA ALA A 141 12.08 7.85 -10.33
C ALA A 141 12.37 9.27 -10.85
N LYS A 142 12.67 9.40 -12.16
CA LYS A 142 13.07 10.64 -12.83
C LYS A 142 12.21 10.90 -14.09
N PRO A 143 10.92 11.19 -13.94
CA PRO A 143 9.97 11.22 -15.07
C PRO A 143 10.35 12.22 -16.18
N GLY A 144 10.97 13.34 -15.85
CA GLY A 144 11.33 14.38 -16.83
C GLY A 144 12.32 13.95 -17.92
N GLU A 145 13.10 12.90 -17.68
CA GLU A 145 14.07 12.38 -18.65
C GLU A 145 13.42 11.53 -19.76
N GLN A 146 12.20 11.04 -19.53
CA GLN A 146 11.44 10.14 -20.42
C GLN A 146 10.20 10.79 -21.05
N GLU A 147 9.90 12.03 -20.70
CA GLU A 147 8.67 12.71 -21.11
C GLU A 147 8.50 12.77 -22.63
N GLN A 148 9.58 13.07 -23.37
CA GLN A 148 9.52 13.15 -24.83
C GLN A 148 9.23 11.78 -25.46
N LEU A 149 9.88 10.71 -24.98
CA LEU A 149 9.66 9.35 -25.49
C LEU A 149 8.20 8.94 -25.28
N HIS A 150 7.66 9.23 -24.11
CA HIS A 150 6.26 8.91 -23.79
C HIS A 150 5.29 9.69 -24.68
N TYR A 151 5.59 10.98 -24.93
CA TYR A 151 4.80 11.82 -25.80
C TYR A 151 4.79 11.31 -27.25
N ASP A 152 5.95 10.89 -27.76
CA ASP A 152 6.08 10.35 -29.12
C ASP A 152 5.31 9.04 -29.31
N LEU A 153 5.21 8.21 -28.26
CA LEU A 153 4.50 6.93 -28.33
C LEU A 153 2.99 7.05 -28.09
N TYR A 154 2.57 7.91 -27.16
CA TYR A 154 1.19 7.91 -26.62
C TYR A 154 0.49 9.26 -26.69
N ASN A 155 1.12 10.30 -27.22
CA ASN A 155 0.63 11.69 -27.17
C ASN A 155 0.30 12.16 -25.75
N SER A 156 1.12 11.75 -24.77
CA SER A 156 0.92 12.01 -23.35
C SER A 156 2.27 12.22 -22.66
N SER A 157 2.28 12.98 -21.57
CA SER A 157 3.51 13.26 -20.81
C SER A 157 4.00 12.11 -19.94
N GLY A 158 3.17 11.08 -19.69
CA GLY A 158 3.49 10.02 -18.75
C GLY A 158 3.61 10.44 -17.29
N ALA A 159 3.07 11.60 -16.94
CA ALA A 159 3.27 12.24 -15.63
C ALA A 159 2.84 11.39 -14.42
N ILE A 160 2.00 10.38 -14.63
CA ILE A 160 1.53 9.47 -13.58
C ILE A 160 1.91 8.01 -13.83
N ASP A 161 2.82 7.76 -14.76
CA ASP A 161 3.27 6.42 -15.08
C ASP A 161 3.85 5.70 -13.85
N GLY A 162 3.38 4.49 -13.63
CA GLY A 162 3.78 3.66 -12.50
C GLY A 162 3.24 4.11 -11.13
N TYR A 163 2.48 5.20 -11.06
CA TYR A 163 1.88 5.67 -9.80
C TYR A 163 0.78 4.72 -9.33
N ILE A 164 0.55 4.71 -8.02
CA ILE A 164 -0.66 4.15 -7.44
C ILE A 164 -1.67 5.29 -7.21
N ASN A 165 -2.93 5.05 -7.55
CA ASN A 165 -4.03 5.97 -7.26
C ASN A 165 -5.01 5.33 -6.31
N PHE A 166 -5.25 5.97 -5.18
CA PHE A 166 -6.27 5.59 -4.20
C PHE A 166 -7.52 6.42 -4.41
N THR A 167 -8.68 5.76 -4.39
CA THR A 167 -9.99 6.40 -4.50
C THR A 167 -10.82 6.07 -3.25
N TYR A 168 -11.21 7.09 -2.51
CA TYR A 168 -11.92 6.95 -1.24
C TYR A 168 -13.25 7.73 -1.19
N GLY A 169 -13.78 8.10 -2.35
CA GLY A 169 -15.05 8.77 -2.52
C GLY A 169 -15.44 8.94 -3.99
N LEU A 170 -16.50 9.67 -4.25
CA LEU A 170 -17.07 9.85 -5.58
C LEU A 170 -16.35 10.92 -6.42
N ASN A 171 -15.65 11.86 -5.77
CA ASN A 171 -15.01 12.99 -6.44
C ASN A 171 -13.52 12.72 -6.65
N GLN A 172 -13.16 12.17 -7.79
CA GLN A 172 -11.74 11.96 -8.11
C GLN A 172 -10.98 13.28 -8.25
N THR A 173 -11.61 14.28 -8.88
CA THR A 173 -11.00 15.60 -9.07
C THR A 173 -11.66 16.63 -8.17
N GLY A 174 -10.85 17.41 -7.45
CA GLY A 174 -11.32 18.57 -6.70
C GLY A 174 -11.77 19.71 -7.60
N ASP A 175 -12.69 20.52 -7.10
CA ASP A 175 -13.17 21.72 -7.74
C ASP A 175 -13.36 22.80 -6.65
N PRO A 176 -12.34 23.64 -6.41
CA PRO A 176 -12.42 24.65 -5.36
C PRO A 176 -13.56 25.66 -5.54
N GLU A 177 -13.94 25.99 -6.79
CA GLU A 177 -15.02 26.92 -7.06
C GLU A 177 -16.39 26.37 -6.66
N ARG A 178 -16.52 25.04 -6.63
CA ARG A 178 -17.71 24.32 -6.14
C ARG A 178 -17.56 23.78 -4.73
N LEU A 179 -16.53 24.17 -4.01
CA LEU A 179 -16.19 23.71 -2.65
C LEU A 179 -16.09 22.18 -2.55
N ARG A 180 -15.63 21.54 -3.63
CA ARG A 180 -15.54 20.07 -3.75
C ARG A 180 -14.09 19.60 -3.61
N PRO A 181 -13.70 18.97 -2.49
CA PRO A 181 -12.37 18.40 -2.34
C PRO A 181 -12.20 17.17 -3.25
N SER A 182 -10.97 16.91 -3.68
CA SER A 182 -10.61 15.63 -4.29
C SER A 182 -10.75 14.51 -3.26
N GLN A 183 -11.25 13.36 -3.69
CA GLN A 183 -11.37 12.13 -2.92
C GLN A 183 -10.54 11.00 -3.56
N SER A 184 -9.47 11.37 -4.23
CA SER A 184 -8.44 10.45 -4.70
C SER A 184 -7.05 11.00 -4.39
N ARG A 185 -6.07 10.11 -4.29
CA ARG A 185 -4.67 10.45 -4.04
C ARG A 185 -3.76 9.64 -4.95
N TYR A 186 -3.01 10.32 -5.78
CA TYR A 186 -1.89 9.75 -6.53
C TYR A 186 -0.65 9.74 -5.65
N VAL A 187 0.03 8.60 -5.58
CA VAL A 187 1.30 8.47 -4.87
C VAL A 187 2.35 7.96 -5.83
N LYS A 188 3.43 8.74 -5.95
CA LYS A 188 4.62 8.34 -6.68
C LYS A 188 5.33 7.23 -5.91
N PRO A 189 5.69 6.11 -6.55
CA PRO A 189 6.47 5.08 -5.90
C PRO A 189 7.90 5.58 -5.62
N GLU A 190 8.42 5.21 -4.46
CA GLU A 190 9.79 5.47 -4.03
C GLU A 190 10.33 4.22 -3.33
N VAL A 191 11.61 3.89 -3.57
CA VAL A 191 12.22 2.72 -2.94
C VAL A 191 12.22 2.87 -1.42
N GLY A 192 11.78 1.83 -0.71
CA GLY A 192 11.64 1.82 0.75
C GLY A 192 10.33 2.39 1.27
N LYS A 193 9.58 3.16 0.49
CA LYS A 193 8.30 3.71 0.93
C LYS A 193 7.26 2.60 1.08
N LEU A 194 6.66 2.51 2.26
CA LEU A 194 5.52 1.66 2.57
C LEU A 194 4.29 2.53 2.79
N LEU A 195 3.19 2.18 2.15
CA LEU A 195 1.86 2.75 2.40
C LEU A 195 0.97 1.70 3.06
N MET A 196 0.25 2.11 4.10
CA MET A 196 -0.73 1.28 4.78
C MET A 196 -2.09 1.96 4.78
N PHE A 197 -3.14 1.21 4.43
CA PHE A 197 -4.49 1.73 4.18
C PHE A 197 -5.55 0.66 4.52
N PRO A 198 -6.83 1.05 4.70
CA PRO A 198 -7.88 0.06 4.95
C PRO A 198 -8.11 -0.81 3.72
N SER A 199 -8.31 -2.10 3.91
CA SER A 199 -8.44 -3.08 2.81
C SER A 199 -9.58 -2.77 1.83
N TRP A 200 -10.64 -2.09 2.26
CA TRP A 200 -11.76 -1.68 1.42
C TRP A 200 -11.42 -0.51 0.48
N MET A 201 -10.27 0.17 0.65
CA MET A 201 -9.93 1.34 -0.15
C MET A 201 -9.58 0.93 -1.58
N GLN A 202 -10.38 1.38 -2.52
CA GLN A 202 -10.15 1.13 -3.93
C GLN A 202 -8.87 1.81 -4.40
N HIS A 203 -8.09 1.08 -5.18
CA HIS A 203 -6.86 1.60 -5.78
C HIS A 203 -6.56 0.92 -7.10
N CYS A 204 -5.78 1.61 -7.92
CA CYS A 204 -5.21 1.06 -9.15
C CYS A 204 -3.74 1.43 -9.24
N VAL A 205 -2.97 0.67 -10.00
CA VAL A 205 -1.57 0.98 -10.28
C VAL A 205 -1.43 1.17 -11.78
N TYR A 206 -1.02 2.38 -12.16
CA TYR A 206 -0.83 2.73 -13.56
C TYR A 206 0.35 1.96 -14.18
N PRO A 207 0.27 1.60 -15.45
CA PRO A 207 1.40 1.07 -16.17
C PRO A 207 2.52 2.12 -16.26
N PHE A 208 3.71 1.66 -16.56
CA PHE A 208 4.82 2.49 -16.98
C PHE A 208 5.42 1.90 -18.27
N PHE A 209 6.27 2.66 -18.93
CA PHE A 209 6.88 2.25 -20.19
C PHE A 209 8.40 2.48 -20.14
N GLY A 210 9.12 1.77 -21.00
CA GLY A 210 10.58 1.74 -20.98
C GLY A 210 11.14 0.57 -20.18
N ASP A 211 12.45 0.53 -20.01
CA ASP A 211 13.17 -0.59 -19.42
C ASP A 211 13.13 -0.57 -17.88
N GLY A 212 13.33 -1.73 -17.30
CA GLY A 212 13.47 -1.92 -15.87
C GLY A 212 12.28 -2.58 -15.20
N GLU A 213 12.47 -2.87 -13.93
CA GLU A 213 11.49 -3.57 -13.08
C GLU A 213 10.96 -2.63 -12.00
N ARG A 214 9.63 -2.52 -11.87
CA ARG A 214 9.00 -2.04 -10.66
C ARG A 214 8.63 -3.24 -9.81
N ARG A 215 9.26 -3.34 -8.63
CA ARG A 215 9.03 -4.42 -7.69
C ARG A 215 8.32 -3.90 -6.45
N THR A 216 7.23 -4.55 -6.11
CA THR A 216 6.40 -4.19 -4.96
C THR A 216 6.20 -5.42 -4.08
N VAL A 217 6.33 -5.25 -2.77
CA VAL A 217 5.88 -6.21 -1.77
C VAL A 217 4.58 -5.68 -1.19
N ALA A 218 3.52 -6.48 -1.25
CA ALA A 218 2.20 -6.10 -0.78
C ALA A 218 1.62 -7.21 0.11
N GLY A 219 0.69 -6.84 0.97
CA GLY A 219 0.07 -7.80 1.86
C GLY A 219 -1.15 -7.27 2.57
N ASN A 220 -1.79 -8.18 3.28
CA ASN A 220 -2.95 -7.91 4.10
C ASN A 220 -2.67 -8.29 5.55
N LEU A 221 -3.21 -7.50 6.46
CA LEU A 221 -3.25 -7.75 7.90
C LEU A 221 -4.69 -7.90 8.36
N ASN A 222 -4.89 -8.78 9.32
CA ASN A 222 -6.15 -8.92 10.03
C ASN A 222 -6.03 -8.36 11.44
N ALA A 223 -7.08 -7.65 11.88
CA ALA A 223 -7.21 -7.19 13.26
C ALA A 223 -8.30 -7.98 13.98
N PHE A 224 -7.90 -8.71 15.02
CA PHE A 224 -8.79 -9.53 15.85
C PHE A 224 -8.89 -8.99 17.27
N ASN A 225 -10.02 -9.20 17.93
CA ASN A 225 -10.14 -8.86 19.34
C ASN A 225 -9.13 -9.66 20.17
N LEU A 226 -8.49 -8.98 21.13
CA LEU A 226 -7.72 -9.67 22.16
C LEU A 226 -8.66 -10.45 23.07
N THR A 227 -8.20 -11.64 23.52
CA THR A 227 -8.91 -12.38 24.59
C THR A 227 -8.72 -11.67 25.96
N PRO A 228 -9.60 -11.94 26.94
CA PRO A 228 -9.42 -11.39 28.29
C PRO A 228 -8.06 -11.72 28.93
N GLU A 229 -7.50 -12.90 28.63
CA GLU A 229 -6.17 -13.32 29.09
C GLU A 229 -5.07 -12.46 28.46
N GLN A 230 -5.10 -12.24 27.15
CA GLN A 230 -4.15 -11.40 26.41
C GLN A 230 -4.22 -9.94 26.87
N ILE A 231 -5.41 -9.43 27.20
CA ILE A 231 -5.56 -8.07 27.77
C ILE A 231 -4.88 -7.98 29.13
N LYS A 232 -5.01 -9.00 29.98
CA LYS A 232 -4.35 -9.04 31.29
C LYS A 232 -2.84 -9.08 31.18
N GLU A 233 -2.29 -9.90 30.27
CA GLU A 233 -0.87 -9.99 30.00
C GLU A 233 -0.28 -8.66 29.53
N ALA A 234 -0.97 -7.98 28.58
CA ALA A 234 -0.55 -6.69 28.07
C ALA A 234 -0.52 -5.60 29.17
N ASN A 235 -1.45 -5.65 30.14
CA ASN A 235 -1.52 -4.68 31.25
C ASN A 235 -0.52 -4.99 32.38
N ASN A 236 -0.04 -6.23 32.50
CA ASN A 236 0.91 -6.64 33.54
C ASN A 236 2.38 -6.51 33.10
N GLY A 237 2.65 -6.19 31.84
CA GLY A 237 3.98 -6.04 31.25
C GLY A 237 4.48 -4.58 31.16
N VAL A 238 3.80 -3.64 31.85
CA VAL A 238 4.18 -2.22 31.93
C VAL A 238 4.74 -1.91 33.32
#